data_04e589d6b8bc43e45881248bbcc1da71
#
_entry.id   04e589d6b8bc43e45881248bbcc1da71
#
_cell.length_a   1.000
_cell.length_b   1.000
_cell.length_c   1.000
_cell.angle_alpha   90.00
_cell.angle_beta   90.00
_cell.angle_gamma   90.00
#
_symmetry.space_group_name_H-M   'P 1'
#
loop_
_entity.id
_entity.type
_entity.pdbx_description
1 polymer ?
#
loop_
_entity_poly.entity_id
_entity_poly.type
_entity_poly.pdbx_seq_one_letter_code
_entity_poly.pdbx_strand_id
1 'polypeptide(L)'
;MKKIIIILSLLIIVVAIGFLIAKKDQSYSATDVLENADFNVKNPTITIHTVDTDKEDIYTKIEIPEETQKKLIQAFQNAKFDKTTINPVDYDYRITISLNTGYTMYLVSDKKSLNLLSNHENYAIVNDNDFFSILEKATK
;
A
#
# COMPACT_ATOMS: atom_id res chain seq x y z
N MET A 1 28.32 -37.01 26.29
CA MET A 1 27.20 -37.09 25.35
C MET A 1 26.00 -36.18 25.74
N LYS A 2 25.47 -36.25 26.96
CA LYS A 2 24.31 -35.39 27.37
C LYS A 2 24.56 -33.88 27.21
N LYS A 3 25.75 -33.37 27.55
CA LYS A 3 26.10 -31.94 27.40
C LYS A 3 26.14 -31.47 25.93
N ILE A 4 26.58 -32.33 25.02
CA ILE A 4 26.64 -32.00 23.59
C ILE A 4 25.24 -31.93 22.98
N ILE A 5 24.33 -32.82 23.40
CA ILE A 5 22.92 -32.81 22.96
C ILE A 5 22.19 -31.53 23.41
N ILE A 6 22.45 -31.07 24.65
CA ILE A 6 21.86 -29.84 25.17
C ILE A 6 22.36 -28.61 24.40
N ILE A 7 23.65 -28.55 24.08
CA ILE A 7 24.22 -27.43 23.29
C ILE A 7 23.66 -27.44 21.88
N LEU A 8 23.52 -28.59 21.25
CA LEU A 8 22.96 -28.72 19.91
C LEU A 8 21.47 -28.30 19.84
N SER A 9 20.68 -28.70 20.86
CA SER A 9 19.27 -28.29 20.94
C SER A 9 19.10 -26.80 21.18
N LEU A 10 19.95 -26.16 22.01
CA LEU A 10 19.95 -24.72 22.21
C LEU A 10 20.31 -23.96 20.92
N LEU A 11 21.27 -24.45 20.15
CA LEU A 11 21.67 -23.85 18.87
C LEU A 11 20.52 -23.88 17.86
N ILE A 12 19.79 -25.00 17.78
CA ILE A 12 18.62 -25.15 16.88
C ILE A 12 17.51 -24.17 17.27
N ILE A 13 17.25 -23.99 18.57
CA ILE A 13 16.24 -23.05 19.06
C ILE A 13 16.62 -21.60 18.69
N VAL A 14 17.87 -21.20 18.90
CA VAL A 14 18.36 -19.85 18.54
C VAL A 14 18.25 -19.58 17.03
N VAL A 15 18.62 -20.56 16.20
CA VAL A 15 18.47 -20.46 14.74
C VAL A 15 17.00 -20.38 14.34
N ALA A 16 16.12 -21.17 14.93
CA ALA A 16 14.68 -21.14 14.66
C ALA A 16 14.04 -19.81 15.06
N ILE A 17 14.41 -19.27 16.23
CA ILE A 17 13.95 -17.94 16.68
C ILE A 17 14.49 -16.84 15.75
N GLY A 18 15.76 -16.89 15.36
CA GLY A 18 16.37 -15.97 14.39
C GLY A 18 15.65 -16.00 13.05
N PHE A 19 15.25 -17.16 12.57
CA PHE A 19 14.49 -17.32 11.31
C PHE A 19 13.06 -16.80 11.41
N LEU A 20 12.40 -16.95 12.57
CA LEU A 20 11.06 -16.42 12.83
C LEU A 20 11.08 -14.89 12.93
N ILE A 21 12.11 -14.31 13.54
CA ILE A 21 12.29 -12.85 13.63
C ILE A 21 12.63 -12.27 12.26
N ALA A 22 13.50 -12.91 11.48
CA ALA A 22 13.87 -12.46 10.14
C ALA A 22 12.70 -12.52 9.12
N LYS A 23 11.72 -13.39 9.33
CA LYS A 23 10.49 -13.45 8.51
C LYS A 23 9.45 -12.37 8.84
N LYS A 24 9.61 -11.63 9.94
CA LYS A 24 8.52 -10.84 10.52
C LYS A 24 8.37 -9.42 10.01
N ASP A 25 9.32 -8.85 9.27
CA ASP A 25 9.24 -7.45 8.85
C ASP A 25 9.89 -7.16 7.49
N GLN A 26 9.36 -7.75 6.43
CA GLN A 26 9.58 -7.18 5.09
C GLN A 26 8.38 -6.34 4.68
N SER A 27 8.09 -5.27 5.45
CA SER A 27 7.17 -4.25 4.98
C SER A 27 7.88 -3.31 4.01
N TYR A 28 7.21 -2.99 2.91
CA TYR A 28 7.68 -2.06 1.90
C TYR A 28 7.32 -0.62 2.30
N SER A 29 8.19 0.33 1.98
CA SER A 29 7.89 1.76 2.05
C SER A 29 7.14 2.23 0.80
N ALA A 30 6.58 3.45 0.82
CA ALA A 30 5.95 4.04 -0.37
C ALA A 30 6.92 4.16 -1.56
N THR A 31 8.21 4.42 -1.30
CA THR A 31 9.25 4.50 -2.35
C THR A 31 9.67 3.13 -2.87
N ASP A 32 9.48 2.06 -2.11
CA ASP A 32 9.68 0.70 -2.60
C ASP A 32 8.52 0.27 -3.49
N VAL A 33 7.29 0.69 -3.14
CA VAL A 33 6.07 0.38 -3.88
C VAL A 33 5.98 1.21 -5.15
N LEU A 34 6.22 2.53 -5.07
CA LEU A 34 6.27 3.44 -6.22
C LEU A 34 7.73 3.66 -6.63
N GLU A 35 8.25 2.76 -7.46
CA GLU A 35 9.65 2.80 -7.89
C GLU A 35 10.06 4.18 -8.43
N ASN A 36 11.18 4.71 -7.95
CA ASN A 36 11.73 6.01 -8.31
C ASN A 36 10.81 7.21 -7.99
N ALA A 37 9.84 7.07 -7.08
CA ALA A 37 8.98 8.18 -6.66
C ALA A 37 9.75 9.24 -5.87
N ASP A 38 9.60 10.50 -6.28
CA ASP A 38 10.07 11.66 -5.52
C ASP A 38 8.88 12.40 -4.90
N PHE A 39 8.68 12.19 -3.60
CA PHE A 39 7.62 12.87 -2.84
C PHE A 39 7.93 14.32 -2.51
N ASN A 40 9.15 14.83 -2.81
CA ASN A 40 9.57 16.21 -2.54
C ASN A 40 9.34 17.15 -3.73
N VAL A 41 8.62 16.69 -4.76
CA VAL A 41 8.26 17.56 -5.90
C VAL A 41 7.43 18.76 -5.44
N LYS A 42 7.55 19.87 -6.15
CA LYS A 42 6.96 21.15 -5.75
C LYS A 42 5.43 21.13 -5.68
N ASN A 43 4.77 20.43 -6.60
CA ASN A 43 3.31 20.42 -6.73
C ASN A 43 2.80 18.97 -6.95
N PRO A 44 2.84 18.10 -5.93
CA PRO A 44 2.27 16.77 -6.05
C PRO A 44 0.75 16.85 -6.10
N THR A 45 0.12 16.04 -6.94
CA THR A 45 -1.34 15.97 -7.05
C THR A 45 -1.84 14.52 -6.98
N ILE A 46 -3.10 14.34 -6.63
CA ILE A 46 -3.79 13.06 -6.69
C ILE A 46 -5.13 13.22 -7.40
N THR A 47 -5.40 12.35 -8.36
CA THR A 47 -6.69 12.27 -9.04
C THR A 47 -7.39 10.99 -8.62
N ILE A 48 -8.67 11.09 -8.30
CA ILE A 48 -9.49 9.98 -7.80
C ILE A 48 -10.67 9.78 -8.75
N HIS A 49 -10.94 8.52 -9.09
CA HIS A 49 -12.15 8.08 -9.77
C HIS A 49 -12.78 6.95 -8.98
N THR A 50 -14.10 6.94 -8.86
CA THR A 50 -14.83 5.73 -8.47
C THR A 50 -14.79 4.74 -9.64
N VAL A 51 -14.82 3.45 -9.31
CA VAL A 51 -14.95 2.34 -10.26
C VAL A 51 -16.32 1.72 -10.08
N ASP A 52 -17.15 1.77 -11.12
CA ASP A 52 -18.50 1.18 -11.11
C ASP A 52 -18.69 0.46 -12.44
N THR A 53 -18.55 -0.86 -12.42
CA THR A 53 -18.61 -1.70 -13.61
C THR A 53 -20.04 -1.88 -14.16
N ASP A 54 -21.06 -1.46 -13.39
CA ASP A 54 -22.46 -1.55 -13.79
C ASP A 54 -22.92 -0.30 -14.57
N LYS A 55 -22.05 0.71 -14.69
CA LYS A 55 -22.31 1.94 -15.41
C LYS A 55 -21.64 1.96 -16.79
N GLU A 56 -22.24 2.72 -17.71
CA GLU A 56 -21.63 2.98 -19.04
C GLU A 56 -20.29 3.69 -18.87
N ASP A 57 -20.22 4.72 -18.00
CA ASP A 57 -18.98 5.36 -17.57
C ASP A 57 -18.46 4.66 -16.33
N ILE A 58 -17.57 3.70 -16.51
CA ILE A 58 -16.96 2.91 -15.42
C ILE A 58 -16.20 3.79 -14.43
N TYR A 59 -15.61 4.90 -14.89
CA TYR A 59 -14.78 5.79 -14.08
C TYR A 59 -15.46 7.15 -13.92
N THR A 60 -15.84 7.50 -12.70
CA THR A 60 -16.36 8.83 -12.39
C THR A 60 -15.35 9.60 -11.55
N LYS A 61 -14.86 10.73 -12.08
CA LYS A 61 -13.91 11.60 -11.38
C LYS A 61 -14.55 12.23 -10.14
N ILE A 62 -13.80 12.23 -9.05
CA ILE A 62 -14.16 12.92 -7.80
C ILE A 62 -13.26 14.14 -7.64
N GLU A 63 -13.86 15.31 -7.50
CA GLU A 63 -13.11 16.53 -7.20
C GLU A 63 -12.88 16.63 -5.68
N ILE A 64 -11.63 16.77 -5.29
CA ILE A 64 -11.22 16.91 -3.89
C ILE A 64 -10.39 18.17 -3.70
N PRO A 65 -10.53 18.87 -2.54
CA PRO A 65 -9.75 20.06 -2.23
C PRO A 65 -8.25 19.77 -2.21
N GLU A 66 -7.45 20.76 -2.61
CA GLU A 66 -5.98 20.64 -2.64
C GLU A 66 -5.38 20.22 -1.29
N GLU A 67 -5.94 20.74 -0.19
CA GLU A 67 -5.50 20.34 1.16
C GLU A 67 -5.73 18.86 1.45
N THR A 68 -6.85 18.31 0.98
CA THR A 68 -7.15 16.88 1.10
C THR A 68 -6.23 16.04 0.22
N GLN A 69 -5.90 16.53 -1.00
CA GLN A 69 -4.91 15.89 -1.86
C GLN A 69 -3.55 15.77 -1.16
N LYS A 70 -3.07 16.85 -0.54
CA LYS A 70 -1.81 16.88 0.22
C LYS A 70 -1.82 15.87 1.38
N LYS A 71 -2.92 15.82 2.15
CA LYS A 71 -3.08 14.85 3.25
C LYS A 71 -3.05 13.41 2.77
N LEU A 72 -3.72 13.10 1.66
CA LEU A 72 -3.70 11.76 1.05
C LEU A 72 -2.30 11.36 0.60
N ILE A 73 -1.59 12.24 -0.09
CA ILE A 73 -0.22 11.98 -0.57
C ILE A 73 0.72 11.77 0.63
N GLN A 74 0.62 12.59 1.66
CA GLN A 74 1.41 12.44 2.88
C GLN A 74 1.10 11.14 3.63
N ALA A 75 -0.18 10.78 3.75
CA ALA A 75 -0.59 9.52 4.36
C ALA A 75 -0.05 8.33 3.56
N PHE A 76 -0.10 8.37 2.23
CA PHE A 76 0.48 7.34 1.37
C PHE A 76 2.00 7.24 1.54
N GLN A 77 2.71 8.36 1.57
CA GLN A 77 4.16 8.42 1.79
C GLN A 77 4.58 7.76 3.11
N ASN A 78 3.78 7.92 4.16
CA ASN A 78 4.04 7.37 5.48
C ASN A 78 3.51 5.94 5.69
N ALA A 79 2.83 5.38 4.68
CA ALA A 79 2.29 4.04 4.75
C ALA A 79 3.37 2.96 4.74
N LYS A 80 3.03 1.81 5.31
CA LYS A 80 3.79 0.56 5.21
C LYS A 80 2.95 -0.47 4.49
N PHE A 81 3.58 -1.23 3.65
CA PHE A 81 2.91 -2.11 2.71
C PHE A 81 3.43 -3.54 2.84
N ASP A 82 2.53 -4.51 2.78
CA ASP A 82 2.87 -5.92 2.59
C ASP A 82 2.28 -6.42 1.27
N LYS A 83 2.94 -7.37 0.63
CA LYS A 83 2.36 -8.03 -0.55
C LYS A 83 1.11 -8.80 -0.16
N THR A 84 0.09 -8.73 -1.00
CA THR A 84 -1.21 -9.38 -0.79
C THR A 84 -1.80 -9.90 -2.11
N THR A 85 -2.97 -10.52 -2.03
CA THR A 85 -3.76 -10.93 -3.20
C THR A 85 -5.06 -10.15 -3.23
N ILE A 86 -5.44 -9.62 -4.39
CA ILE A 86 -6.66 -8.86 -4.62
C ILE A 86 -7.47 -9.53 -5.74
N ASN A 87 -8.79 -9.58 -5.57
CA ASN A 87 -9.69 -9.93 -6.65
C ASN A 87 -10.03 -8.64 -7.42
N PRO A 88 -9.76 -8.56 -8.75
CA PRO A 88 -10.02 -7.35 -9.55
C PRO A 88 -11.47 -6.87 -9.56
N VAL A 89 -12.44 -7.75 -9.29
CA VAL A 89 -13.86 -7.36 -9.20
C VAL A 89 -14.19 -6.52 -7.97
N ASP A 90 -13.29 -6.48 -6.98
CA ASP A 90 -13.47 -5.74 -5.73
C ASP A 90 -12.96 -4.28 -5.83
N TYR A 91 -12.41 -3.84 -6.98
CA TYR A 91 -11.92 -2.48 -7.12
C TYR A 91 -13.05 -1.46 -7.01
N ASP A 92 -12.91 -0.51 -6.07
CA ASP A 92 -13.86 0.58 -5.83
C ASP A 92 -13.33 1.96 -6.22
N TYR A 93 -12.00 2.13 -6.27
CA TYR A 93 -11.37 3.37 -6.74
C TYR A 93 -10.22 3.10 -7.71
N ARG A 94 -10.02 4.06 -8.62
CA ARG A 94 -8.79 4.22 -9.41
C ARG A 94 -8.18 5.56 -9.03
N ILE A 95 -6.94 5.55 -8.56
CA ILE A 95 -6.23 6.78 -8.22
C ILE A 95 -4.96 6.92 -9.05
N THR A 96 -4.56 8.17 -9.29
CA THR A 96 -3.26 8.51 -9.87
C THR A 96 -2.58 9.54 -8.98
N ILE A 97 -1.43 9.19 -8.41
CA ILE A 97 -0.55 10.10 -7.69
C ILE A 97 0.47 10.62 -8.69
N SER A 98 0.48 11.94 -8.93
CA SER A 98 1.41 12.61 -9.82
C SER A 98 2.51 13.29 -9.01
N LEU A 99 3.71 12.75 -9.10
CA LEU A 99 4.94 13.24 -8.49
C LEU A 99 5.90 13.68 -9.59
N ASN A 100 7.13 13.15 -9.60
CA ASN A 100 8.06 13.24 -10.72
C ASN A 100 7.54 12.50 -11.98
N THR A 101 6.65 11.52 -11.79
CA THR A 101 5.86 10.85 -12.83
C THR A 101 4.48 10.49 -12.26
N GLY A 102 3.58 9.94 -13.07
CA GLY A 102 2.26 9.49 -12.66
C GLY A 102 2.27 8.02 -12.22
N TYR A 103 1.72 7.74 -11.05
CA TYR A 103 1.57 6.38 -10.50
C TYR A 103 0.10 6.07 -10.37
N THR A 104 -0.40 5.18 -11.22
CA THR A 104 -1.81 4.77 -11.22
C THR A 104 -2.00 3.44 -10.51
N MET A 105 -3.03 3.35 -9.68
CA MET A 105 -3.38 2.15 -8.96
C MET A 105 -4.89 2.01 -8.78
N TYR A 106 -5.34 0.77 -8.63
CA TYR A 106 -6.70 0.44 -8.21
C TYR A 106 -6.71 0.14 -6.72
N LEU A 107 -7.78 0.53 -6.03
CA LEU A 107 -7.93 0.35 -4.60
C LEU A 107 -9.12 -0.55 -4.28
N VAL A 108 -8.99 -1.28 -3.17
CA VAL A 108 -10.05 -2.02 -2.49
C VAL A 108 -10.11 -1.49 -1.05
N SER A 109 -11.06 -0.60 -0.77
CA SER A 109 -11.08 0.19 0.47
C SER A 109 -11.33 -0.64 1.71
N ASP A 110 -12.25 -1.60 1.67
CA ASP A 110 -12.59 -2.47 2.80
C ASP A 110 -11.40 -3.36 3.21
N LYS A 111 -10.54 -3.72 2.26
CA LYS A 111 -9.33 -4.53 2.49
C LYS A 111 -8.07 -3.68 2.67
N LYS A 112 -8.17 -2.35 2.60
CA LYS A 112 -7.03 -1.41 2.64
C LYS A 112 -5.91 -1.81 1.69
N SER A 113 -6.26 -2.25 0.49
CA SER A 113 -5.35 -2.85 -0.47
C SER A 113 -5.33 -2.07 -1.79
N LEU A 114 -4.23 -2.20 -2.53
CA LEU A 114 -4.05 -1.58 -3.83
C LEU A 114 -3.35 -2.52 -4.82
N ASN A 115 -3.66 -2.33 -6.10
CA ASN A 115 -2.97 -2.94 -7.23
C ASN A 115 -2.28 -1.85 -8.03
N LEU A 116 -0.97 -1.95 -8.23
CA LEU A 116 -0.22 -1.04 -9.09
C LEU A 116 -0.40 -1.39 -10.55
N LEU A 117 -0.76 -0.40 -11.37
CA LEU A 117 -0.97 -0.62 -12.80
C LEU A 117 0.36 -0.87 -13.56
N SER A 118 1.47 -0.35 -13.06
CA SER A 118 2.78 -0.43 -13.73
C SER A 118 3.39 -1.82 -13.75
N ASN A 119 3.20 -2.60 -12.70
CA ASN A 119 3.80 -3.94 -12.54
C ASN A 119 2.79 -5.02 -12.13
N HIS A 120 1.51 -4.66 -11.97
CA HIS A 120 0.41 -5.52 -11.54
C HIS A 120 0.61 -6.17 -10.16
N GLU A 121 1.47 -5.59 -9.32
CA GLU A 121 1.68 -6.05 -7.96
C GLU A 121 0.60 -5.54 -7.01
N ASN A 122 0.25 -6.37 -6.03
CA ASN A 122 -0.77 -6.07 -5.03
C ASN A 122 -0.13 -5.86 -3.66
N TYR A 123 -0.58 -4.81 -2.98
CA TYR A 123 -0.12 -4.46 -1.64
C TYR A 123 -1.30 -4.14 -0.73
N ALA A 124 -1.14 -4.43 0.57
CA ALA A 124 -2.03 -3.96 1.62
C ALA A 124 -1.28 -2.96 2.50
N ILE A 125 -1.97 -1.91 2.96
CA ILE A 125 -1.44 -1.01 3.99
C ILE A 125 -1.60 -1.71 5.34
N VAL A 126 -0.48 -1.93 6.04
CA VAL A 126 -0.42 -2.78 7.25
C VAL A 126 -0.13 -2.04 8.54
N ASN A 127 0.24 -0.76 8.46
CA ASN A 127 0.38 0.10 9.63
C ASN A 127 -0.93 0.87 9.92
N ASP A 128 -1.04 1.42 11.14
CA ASP A 128 -2.09 2.36 11.46
C ASP A 128 -1.86 3.66 10.68
N ASN A 129 -2.65 3.84 9.60
CA ASN A 129 -2.45 4.88 8.62
C ASN A 129 -3.80 5.44 8.18
N ASP A 130 -3.86 6.76 8.07
CA ASP A 130 -5.09 7.51 7.80
C ASP A 130 -5.50 7.54 6.31
N PHE A 131 -4.72 6.96 5.40
CA PHE A 131 -4.95 7.08 3.96
C PHE A 131 -6.40 6.71 3.56
N PHE A 132 -6.84 5.51 3.91
CA PHE A 132 -8.20 5.05 3.57
C PHE A 132 -9.29 5.80 4.33
N SER A 133 -9.03 6.24 5.56
CA SER A 133 -9.94 7.07 6.34
C SER A 133 -10.14 8.46 5.72
N ILE A 134 -9.06 9.08 5.21
CA ILE A 134 -9.14 10.36 4.50
C ILE A 134 -9.84 10.18 3.16
N LEU A 135 -9.51 9.12 2.41
CA LEU A 135 -10.12 8.79 1.13
C LEU A 135 -11.65 8.64 1.28
N GLU A 136 -12.10 7.84 2.25
CA GLU A 136 -13.52 7.61 2.49
C GLU A 136 -14.29 8.89 2.83
N LYS A 137 -13.70 9.78 3.64
CA LYS A 137 -14.30 11.09 3.97
C LYS A 137 -14.35 12.05 2.78
N ALA A 138 -13.38 11.95 1.88
CA ALA A 138 -13.30 12.82 0.71
C ALA A 138 -14.23 12.38 -0.43
N THR A 139 -14.70 11.13 -0.42
CA THR A 139 -15.47 10.52 -1.50
C THR A 139 -16.96 10.30 -1.16
N LYS A 140 -17.36 10.61 0.07
CA LYS A 140 -18.76 10.66 0.53
C LYS A 140 -19.38 12.01 0.33
#